data_bb52d17b2eab7f8afbdcdbb53ffc71f0
#
_entry.id   bb52d17b2eab7f8afbdcdbb53ffc71f0
#
_cell.length_a   1.000
_cell.length_b   1.000
_cell.length_c   1.000
_cell.angle_alpha   90.00
_cell.angle_beta   90.00
_cell.angle_gamma   90.00
#
_symmetry.space_group_name_H-M   'P 1'
#
loop_
_entity.id
_entity.type
_entity.pdbx_description
1 polymer ?
#
loop_
_entity_poly.entity_id
_entity_poly.type
_entity_poly.pdbx_seq_one_letter_code
_entity_poly.pdbx_strand_id
1 'polypeptide(L)'
;TDQLYIKMNSRGKPLTTFETFKARFEQMLETSCPERVEEFALKVDRTWSDLLWPYRGDDDVIDDEFLRYFHFVTELCAWSENGPASTDAADLAEKVYGPSNATAGTHLDFLIRAFDTWDSIDIAAWFNERFALQAPPVSSGETSRVVITGLRGHPNADIFEAACRTYGIPRGRGRLFPLPLTLYLYAVVLHRLRDTADFQRRLRIVRNLVEASSNELRLERMPVFLQEVEGIVVHGDLDELDTFNQAQVAEERLKRALLADHAELETPLYQLEDHPLLKGSLAAFDLEPERFIDRASAFHGVFADPENYVALTAALLATGDYSRKLNHRFFQLGSISRDAPWRELLTGLARDKMANIRTILGELLDQINESEQPIRDQLDAIASQWLTDREAQGIYDWRTYFVKYPAMREGESGRYAGWDGKLGYLVCMLRGERVSGYYRDPYLLAIHRLSDVGDAVGDGPQAVEHAPDRHPRSEPAHRVEPPATGEQPRARPDDELRAEDAEPDRAGRLRLQRHQQRLQVLPPGVAGGVAQQLAAPRCGRDRVSGVERDVGLVRPE
;
A
#
# COMPACT_ATOMS: atom_id res chain seq x y z
N THR A 1 4.87 43.42 -26.68
CA THR A 1 5.69 42.32 -26.08
C THR A 1 7.16 42.50 -26.42
N ASP A 2 7.52 42.75 -27.71
CA ASP A 2 8.91 42.90 -28.15
C ASP A 2 9.62 44.10 -27.48
N GLN A 3 8.89 45.21 -27.22
CA GLN A 3 9.46 46.39 -26.58
C GLN A 3 9.81 46.15 -25.10
N LEU A 4 9.03 45.30 -24.39
CA LEU A 4 9.33 44.92 -23.03
C LEU A 4 10.54 43.99 -22.99
N TYR A 5 10.60 43.03 -23.93
CA TYR A 5 11.74 42.11 -24.11
C TYR A 5 13.05 42.87 -24.40
N ILE A 6 13.01 43.88 -25.27
CA ILE A 6 14.14 44.73 -25.57
C ILE A 6 14.56 45.59 -24.36
N LYS A 7 13.60 46.16 -23.62
CA LYS A 7 13.87 46.95 -22.41
C LYS A 7 14.49 46.13 -21.27
N MET A 8 14.06 44.88 -21.08
CA MET A 8 14.60 44.01 -20.04
C MET A 8 15.99 43.50 -20.40
N ASN A 9 16.21 43.09 -21.64
CA ASN A 9 17.55 42.71 -22.14
C ASN A 9 18.54 43.89 -22.14
N SER A 10 18.09 45.11 -22.31
CA SER A 10 18.96 46.29 -22.24
C SER A 10 19.52 46.59 -20.84
N ARG A 11 18.94 45.98 -19.78
CA ARG A 11 19.43 46.07 -18.40
C ARG A 11 20.46 45.00 -18.05
N GLY A 12 20.79 44.10 -18.98
CA GLY A 12 21.84 43.09 -18.81
C GLY A 12 21.47 41.93 -17.87
N LYS A 13 20.21 41.84 -17.40
CA LYS A 13 19.71 40.71 -16.62
C LYS A 13 18.90 39.79 -17.55
N PRO A 14 19.29 38.53 -17.74
CA PRO A 14 18.50 37.61 -18.56
C PRO A 14 17.11 37.41 -17.94
N LEU A 15 16.10 37.17 -18.77
CA LEU A 15 14.76 36.77 -18.34
C LEU A 15 14.83 35.42 -17.60
N THR A 16 14.02 35.29 -16.56
CA THR A 16 13.84 34.02 -15.88
C THR A 16 13.09 33.04 -16.80
N THR A 17 13.08 31.77 -16.42
CA THR A 17 12.29 30.75 -17.14
C THR A 17 10.81 31.10 -17.14
N PHE A 18 10.31 31.60 -16.02
CA PHE A 18 8.92 32.04 -15.89
C PHE A 18 8.59 33.24 -16.75
N GLU A 19 9.44 34.30 -16.72
CA GLU A 19 9.24 35.49 -17.56
C GLU A 19 9.23 35.14 -19.05
N THR A 20 10.11 34.23 -19.46
CA THR A 20 10.16 33.69 -20.83
C THR A 20 8.89 32.90 -21.19
N PHE A 21 8.46 32.03 -20.28
CA PHE A 21 7.22 31.28 -20.43
C PHE A 21 6.01 32.22 -20.54
N LYS A 22 5.87 33.17 -19.61
CA LYS A 22 4.77 34.13 -19.59
C LYS A 22 4.65 34.87 -20.92
N ALA A 23 5.77 35.44 -21.42
CA ALA A 23 5.77 36.19 -22.67
C ALA A 23 5.35 35.33 -23.87
N ARG A 24 5.82 34.07 -23.95
CA ARG A 24 5.41 33.13 -25.02
C ARG A 24 3.95 32.73 -24.91
N PHE A 25 3.48 32.51 -23.70
CA PHE A 25 2.10 32.11 -23.46
C PHE A 25 1.13 33.25 -23.79
N GLU A 26 1.41 34.50 -23.41
CA GLU A 26 0.65 35.67 -23.80
C GLU A 26 0.61 35.84 -25.33
N GLN A 27 1.76 35.71 -26.00
CA GLN A 27 1.82 35.77 -27.46
C GLN A 27 1.00 34.65 -28.15
N MET A 28 0.99 33.47 -27.60
CA MET A 28 0.15 32.37 -28.09
C MET A 28 -1.33 32.68 -27.90
N LEU A 29 -1.73 33.22 -26.73
CA LEU A 29 -3.11 33.61 -26.43
C LEU A 29 -3.60 34.74 -27.35
N GLU A 30 -2.73 35.68 -27.82
CA GLU A 30 -3.09 36.70 -28.82
C GLU A 30 -3.69 36.07 -30.07
N THR A 31 -3.30 34.82 -30.40
CA THR A 31 -3.81 34.10 -31.58
C THR A 31 -4.97 33.17 -31.26
N SER A 32 -4.95 32.49 -30.10
CA SER A 32 -5.95 31.47 -29.73
C SER A 32 -7.15 32.01 -28.96
N CYS A 33 -6.93 32.97 -28.06
CA CYS A 33 -7.95 33.55 -27.17
C CYS A 33 -7.69 35.04 -26.92
N PRO A 34 -7.71 35.90 -27.96
CA PRO A 34 -7.29 37.31 -27.86
C PRO A 34 -8.05 38.13 -26.82
N GLU A 35 -9.33 37.83 -26.60
CA GLU A 35 -10.19 38.50 -25.61
C GLU A 35 -9.81 38.23 -24.16
N ARG A 36 -8.97 37.20 -23.89
CA ARG A 36 -8.58 36.78 -22.54
C ARG A 36 -7.14 37.16 -22.17
N VAL A 37 -6.37 37.70 -23.10
CA VAL A 37 -4.93 38.02 -22.89
C VAL A 37 -4.73 39.01 -21.76
N GLU A 38 -5.49 40.13 -21.76
CA GLU A 38 -5.37 41.17 -20.75
C GLU A 38 -5.76 40.67 -19.35
N GLU A 39 -6.84 39.87 -19.29
CA GLU A 39 -7.26 39.24 -18.03
C GLU A 39 -6.19 38.30 -17.49
N PHE A 40 -5.65 37.41 -18.33
CA PHE A 40 -4.58 36.51 -17.92
C PHE A 40 -3.36 37.25 -17.41
N ALA A 41 -2.85 38.23 -18.18
CA ALA A 41 -1.69 39.02 -17.81
C ALA A 41 -1.88 39.74 -16.47
N LEU A 42 -3.06 40.33 -16.26
CA LEU A 42 -3.38 41.03 -15.01
C LEU A 42 -3.41 40.06 -13.80
N LYS A 43 -3.98 38.86 -13.98
CA LYS A 43 -4.06 37.85 -12.93
C LYS A 43 -2.69 37.33 -12.55
N VAL A 44 -1.86 37.01 -13.52
CA VAL A 44 -0.46 36.58 -13.31
C VAL A 44 0.35 37.63 -12.55
N ASP A 45 0.23 38.90 -12.94
CA ASP A 45 1.03 39.99 -12.37
C ASP A 45 0.55 40.43 -10.98
N ARG A 46 -0.63 40.03 -10.55
CA ARG A 46 -1.25 40.47 -9.29
C ARG A 46 -1.77 39.28 -8.47
N THR A 47 -3.02 38.90 -8.70
CA THR A 47 -3.77 37.98 -7.84
C THR A 47 -3.07 36.62 -7.67
N TRP A 48 -2.55 36.05 -8.76
CA TRP A 48 -1.90 34.73 -8.69
C TRP A 48 -0.48 34.80 -8.14
N SER A 49 0.21 35.93 -8.36
CA SER A 49 1.50 36.17 -7.70
C SER A 49 1.33 36.33 -6.19
N ASP A 50 0.33 37.09 -5.75
CA ASP A 50 0.00 37.23 -4.32
C ASP A 50 -0.42 35.89 -3.71
N LEU A 51 -1.22 35.08 -4.43
CA LEU A 51 -1.64 33.74 -4.03
C LEU A 51 -0.46 32.80 -3.78
N LEU A 52 0.54 32.81 -4.65
CA LEU A 52 1.68 31.91 -4.58
C LEU A 52 2.83 32.42 -3.72
N TRP A 53 2.82 33.71 -3.35
CA TRP A 53 3.87 34.32 -2.55
C TRP A 53 4.19 33.62 -1.23
N PRO A 54 3.20 33.06 -0.47
CA PRO A 54 3.49 32.28 0.74
C PRO A 54 4.29 30.99 0.47
N TYR A 55 4.22 30.45 -0.75
CA TYR A 55 4.84 29.18 -1.14
C TYR A 55 6.19 29.33 -1.84
N ARG A 56 6.66 30.59 -2.06
CA ARG A 56 7.93 30.89 -2.74
C ARG A 56 9.10 30.10 -2.16
N GLY A 57 10.06 29.77 -3.04
CA GLY A 57 11.29 29.09 -2.65
C GLY A 57 12.25 29.93 -1.83
N ASP A 58 13.41 29.37 -1.52
CA ASP A 58 14.50 30.05 -0.78
C ASP A 58 15.15 31.18 -1.59
N ASP A 59 14.84 31.29 -2.86
CA ASP A 59 15.31 32.35 -3.79
C ASP A 59 14.41 33.57 -3.81
N ASP A 60 13.35 33.58 -2.96
CA ASP A 60 12.36 34.68 -2.85
C ASP A 60 11.63 35.03 -4.16
N VAL A 61 11.47 34.05 -5.06
CA VAL A 61 10.64 34.13 -6.26
C VAL A 61 9.59 33.01 -6.30
N ILE A 62 8.57 33.17 -7.15
CA ILE A 62 7.45 32.22 -7.29
C ILE A 62 7.47 31.47 -8.62
N ASP A 63 8.54 31.61 -9.37
CA ASP A 63 8.65 31.15 -10.75
C ASP A 63 8.35 29.67 -10.92
N ASP A 64 8.99 28.88 -10.09
CA ASP A 64 8.84 27.41 -10.10
C ASP A 64 7.48 26.98 -9.59
N GLU A 65 7.00 27.59 -8.50
CA GLU A 65 5.71 27.25 -7.87
C GLU A 65 4.56 27.54 -8.83
N PHE A 66 4.62 28.67 -9.53
CA PHE A 66 3.65 29.02 -10.56
C PHE A 66 3.64 27.98 -11.69
N LEU A 67 4.81 27.71 -12.26
CA LEU A 67 4.93 26.79 -13.40
C LEU A 67 4.48 25.38 -13.04
N ARG A 68 4.72 24.92 -11.81
CA ARG A 68 4.31 23.59 -11.35
C ARG A 68 2.80 23.47 -11.18
N TYR A 69 2.15 24.46 -10.57
CA TYR A 69 0.69 24.44 -10.44
C TYR A 69 0.01 24.65 -11.82
N PHE A 70 0.55 25.54 -12.64
CA PHE A 70 0.14 25.70 -14.03
C PHE A 70 0.23 24.38 -14.80
N HIS A 71 1.35 23.66 -14.65
CA HIS A 71 1.55 22.35 -15.28
C HIS A 71 0.50 21.32 -14.81
N PHE A 72 0.19 21.29 -13.49
CA PHE A 72 -0.86 20.43 -12.96
C PHE A 72 -2.20 20.69 -13.66
N VAL A 73 -2.65 21.94 -13.74
CA VAL A 73 -3.92 22.29 -14.38
C VAL A 73 -3.90 21.98 -15.87
N THR A 74 -2.78 22.26 -16.53
CA THR A 74 -2.61 21.98 -17.98
C THR A 74 -2.65 20.49 -18.29
N GLU A 75 -2.05 19.62 -17.45
CA GLU A 75 -2.18 18.17 -17.60
C GLU A 75 -3.61 17.69 -17.41
N LEU A 76 -4.37 18.25 -16.46
CA LEU A 76 -5.79 17.93 -16.32
C LEU A 76 -6.57 18.24 -17.59
N CYS A 77 -6.34 19.40 -18.21
CA CYS A 77 -6.94 19.75 -19.50
C CYS A 77 -6.53 18.80 -20.62
N ALA A 78 -5.25 18.44 -20.70
CA ALA A 78 -4.78 17.48 -21.70
C ALA A 78 -5.43 16.11 -21.53
N TRP A 79 -5.53 15.61 -20.30
CA TRP A 79 -6.18 14.32 -20.02
C TRP A 79 -7.68 14.33 -20.26
N SER A 80 -8.36 15.46 -20.06
CA SER A 80 -9.80 15.56 -20.40
C SER A 80 -10.08 15.31 -21.89
N GLU A 81 -9.09 15.52 -22.75
CA GLU A 81 -9.12 15.22 -24.19
C GLU A 81 -8.41 13.92 -24.57
N ASN A 82 -8.10 13.06 -23.62
CA ASN A 82 -7.31 11.84 -23.82
C ASN A 82 -5.88 12.11 -24.36
N GLY A 83 -5.37 13.32 -24.12
CA GLY A 83 -4.02 13.72 -24.51
C GLY A 83 -2.95 13.03 -23.66
N PRO A 84 -1.71 12.94 -24.16
CA PRO A 84 -0.61 12.35 -23.42
C PRO A 84 -0.14 13.27 -22.30
N ALA A 85 0.34 12.68 -21.22
CA ALA A 85 1.13 13.40 -20.21
C ALA A 85 2.43 13.93 -20.83
N SER A 86 2.90 15.08 -20.35
CA SER A 86 4.19 15.65 -20.75
C SER A 86 4.97 16.08 -19.52
N THR A 87 6.30 16.00 -19.60
CA THR A 87 7.19 16.55 -18.59
C THR A 87 7.59 17.98 -18.89
N ASP A 88 7.35 18.45 -20.12
CA ASP A 88 7.58 19.82 -20.53
C ASP A 88 6.26 20.61 -20.50
N ALA A 89 6.20 21.60 -19.59
CA ALA A 89 5.01 22.40 -19.39
C ALA A 89 4.73 23.36 -20.57
N ALA A 90 5.77 23.84 -21.25
CA ALA A 90 5.62 24.79 -22.36
C ALA A 90 5.07 24.08 -23.62
N ASP A 91 5.64 22.90 -23.94
CA ASP A 91 5.16 22.07 -25.06
C ASP A 91 3.71 21.60 -24.83
N LEU A 92 3.37 21.29 -23.58
CA LEU A 92 2.02 20.90 -23.22
C LEU A 92 1.05 22.07 -23.34
N ALA A 93 1.47 23.26 -22.87
CA ALA A 93 0.67 24.48 -22.96
C ALA A 93 0.32 24.83 -24.42
N GLU A 94 1.27 24.69 -25.35
CA GLU A 94 1.00 24.93 -26.78
C GLU A 94 -0.06 23.99 -27.35
N LYS A 95 -0.06 22.71 -26.93
CA LYS A 95 -1.07 21.73 -27.34
C LYS A 95 -2.44 22.01 -26.76
N VAL A 96 -2.51 22.45 -25.50
CA VAL A 96 -3.77 22.63 -24.75
C VAL A 96 -4.41 23.98 -25.04
N TYR A 97 -3.63 25.05 -25.11
CA TYR A 97 -4.13 26.43 -25.24
C TYR A 97 -3.81 27.08 -26.58
N GLY A 98 -3.05 26.40 -27.43
CA GLY A 98 -2.63 26.95 -28.72
C GLY A 98 -3.75 27.01 -29.77
N PRO A 99 -3.56 27.77 -30.88
CA PRO A 99 -4.59 28.01 -31.89
C PRO A 99 -5.02 26.77 -32.66
N SER A 100 -4.27 25.69 -32.60
CA SER A 100 -4.63 24.40 -33.19
C SER A 100 -5.66 23.61 -32.39
N ASN A 101 -5.89 23.96 -31.11
CA ASN A 101 -6.87 23.30 -30.27
C ASN A 101 -8.21 24.04 -30.27
N ALA A 102 -9.26 23.38 -30.73
CA ALA A 102 -10.61 23.96 -30.81
C ALA A 102 -11.23 24.26 -29.44
N THR A 103 -10.75 23.62 -28.40
CA THR A 103 -11.22 23.77 -27.01
C THR A 103 -10.31 24.67 -26.15
N ALA A 104 -9.31 25.32 -26.77
CA ALA A 104 -8.34 26.18 -26.08
C ALA A 104 -8.99 27.21 -25.13
N GLY A 105 -10.07 27.86 -25.57
CA GLY A 105 -10.82 28.82 -24.76
C GLY A 105 -11.46 28.18 -23.52
N THR A 106 -12.04 27.00 -23.66
CA THR A 106 -12.62 26.23 -22.53
C THR A 106 -11.55 25.83 -21.52
N HIS A 107 -10.40 25.40 -22.02
CA HIS A 107 -9.26 25.05 -21.16
C HIS A 107 -8.68 26.25 -20.45
N LEU A 108 -8.59 27.39 -21.14
CA LEU A 108 -8.16 28.64 -20.51
C LEU A 108 -9.15 29.09 -19.43
N ASP A 109 -10.45 28.98 -19.65
CA ASP A 109 -11.46 29.26 -18.64
C ASP A 109 -11.31 28.32 -17.41
N PHE A 110 -11.03 27.05 -17.62
CA PHE A 110 -10.76 26.12 -16.54
C PHE A 110 -9.48 26.50 -15.78
N LEU A 111 -8.39 26.84 -16.48
CA LEU A 111 -7.14 27.31 -15.88
C LEU A 111 -7.38 28.52 -14.97
N ILE A 112 -8.05 29.52 -15.50
CA ILE A 112 -8.34 30.76 -14.74
C ILE A 112 -9.15 30.44 -13.50
N ARG A 113 -10.19 29.65 -13.61
CA ARG A 113 -11.02 29.27 -12.48
C ARG A 113 -10.29 28.39 -11.47
N ALA A 114 -9.39 27.50 -11.92
CA ALA A 114 -8.60 26.64 -11.05
C ALA A 114 -7.60 27.42 -10.19
N PHE A 115 -7.10 28.54 -10.67
CA PHE A 115 -6.32 29.47 -9.85
C PHE A 115 -7.21 30.34 -8.96
N ASP A 116 -8.23 30.96 -9.53
CA ASP A 116 -9.11 31.90 -8.83
C ASP A 116 -9.86 31.27 -7.65
N THR A 117 -10.10 29.95 -7.71
CA THR A 117 -10.80 29.24 -6.61
C THR A 117 -10.04 29.30 -5.28
N TRP A 118 -8.77 29.64 -5.29
CA TRP A 118 -7.93 29.77 -4.10
C TRP A 118 -7.83 31.19 -3.57
N ASP A 119 -8.38 32.17 -4.29
CA ASP A 119 -8.30 33.57 -3.88
C ASP A 119 -8.98 33.79 -2.53
N SER A 120 -8.34 34.62 -1.71
CA SER A 120 -8.88 35.09 -0.42
C SER A 120 -9.14 34.00 0.63
N ILE A 121 -8.51 32.82 0.53
CA ILE A 121 -8.60 31.76 1.54
C ILE A 121 -7.22 31.42 2.11
N ASP A 122 -7.20 30.95 3.36
CA ASP A 122 -6.05 30.27 3.95
C ASP A 122 -6.03 28.82 3.45
N ILE A 123 -5.22 28.58 2.40
CA ILE A 123 -5.16 27.28 1.73
C ILE A 123 -4.65 26.21 2.69
N ALA A 124 -3.61 26.49 3.46
CA ALA A 124 -3.04 25.54 4.41
C ALA A 124 -4.06 25.16 5.49
N ALA A 125 -4.77 26.13 6.06
CA ALA A 125 -5.86 25.85 7.00
C ALA A 125 -6.96 25.03 6.35
N TRP A 126 -7.38 25.37 5.12
CA TRP A 126 -8.41 24.65 4.38
C TRP A 126 -8.08 23.18 4.17
N PHE A 127 -6.83 22.85 3.80
CA PHE A 127 -6.37 21.47 3.65
C PHE A 127 -6.27 20.75 5.00
N ASN A 128 -5.72 21.37 6.03
CA ASN A 128 -5.57 20.78 7.36
C ASN A 128 -6.90 20.51 8.07
N GLU A 129 -7.99 21.22 7.71
CA GLU A 129 -9.34 20.92 8.19
C GLU A 129 -9.94 19.66 7.54
N ARG A 130 -9.48 19.27 6.36
CA ARG A 130 -10.09 18.20 5.55
C ARG A 130 -9.23 16.97 5.40
N PHE A 131 -7.92 17.12 5.58
CA PHE A 131 -6.95 16.05 5.45
C PHE A 131 -6.09 15.90 6.70
N ALA A 132 -5.62 14.68 6.92
CA ALA A 132 -4.65 14.37 7.95
C ALA A 132 -3.56 13.43 7.42
N LEU A 133 -2.35 13.51 7.98
CA LEU A 133 -1.25 12.59 7.65
C LEU A 133 -1.26 11.34 8.53
N GLN A 134 -1.98 11.41 9.66
CA GLN A 134 -2.11 10.32 10.61
C GLN A 134 -3.56 10.27 11.12
N ALA A 135 -4.02 9.05 11.41
CA ALA A 135 -5.32 8.87 12.02
C ALA A 135 -5.36 9.55 13.41
N PRO A 136 -6.43 10.29 13.72
CA PRO A 136 -6.62 10.81 15.07
C PRO A 136 -6.81 9.65 16.07
N PRO A 137 -6.58 9.88 17.39
CA PRO A 137 -6.87 8.86 18.39
C PRO A 137 -8.36 8.45 18.33
N VAL A 138 -8.62 7.15 18.39
CA VAL A 138 -9.99 6.59 18.33
C VAL A 138 -10.90 7.21 19.41
N SER A 139 -10.33 7.45 20.60
CA SER A 139 -11.05 8.07 21.74
C SER A 139 -11.53 9.51 21.46
N SER A 140 -10.98 10.19 20.46
CA SER A 140 -11.44 11.54 20.09
C SER A 140 -12.77 11.54 19.35
N GLY A 141 -13.16 10.43 18.74
CA GLY A 141 -14.32 10.34 17.86
C GLY A 141 -14.20 11.18 16.58
N GLU A 142 -13.04 11.78 16.32
CA GLU A 142 -12.84 12.66 15.18
C GLU A 142 -12.68 11.85 13.89
N THR A 143 -13.54 12.13 12.90
CA THR A 143 -13.51 11.51 11.57
C THR A 143 -13.74 12.53 10.45
N SER A 144 -13.72 13.82 10.79
CA SER A 144 -13.96 14.92 9.84
C SER A 144 -12.87 15.05 8.79
N ARG A 145 -11.65 14.58 9.10
CA ARG A 145 -10.50 14.62 8.18
C ARG A 145 -10.27 13.27 7.52
N VAL A 146 -9.84 13.31 6.26
CA VAL A 146 -9.45 12.11 5.50
C VAL A 146 -7.95 11.89 5.64
N VAL A 147 -7.57 10.72 6.14
CA VAL A 147 -6.15 10.35 6.26
C VAL A 147 -5.61 9.98 4.89
N ILE A 148 -4.55 10.68 4.47
CA ILE A 148 -3.89 10.45 3.17
C ILE A 148 -2.44 10.02 3.35
N THR A 149 -1.96 9.26 2.37
CA THR A 149 -0.56 8.86 2.27
C THR A 149 0.09 9.56 1.07
N GLY A 150 1.41 9.55 1.01
CA GLY A 150 2.15 10.09 -0.14
C GLY A 150 2.83 11.44 0.09
N LEU A 151 2.43 12.22 1.09
CA LEU A 151 3.08 13.48 1.48
C LEU A 151 4.28 13.24 2.42
N ARG A 152 5.23 12.39 1.99
CA ARG A 152 6.40 12.09 2.81
C ARG A 152 7.30 13.31 2.95
N GLY A 153 7.59 13.68 4.21
CA GLY A 153 8.47 14.81 4.52
C GLY A 153 7.78 16.18 4.50
N HIS A 154 6.48 16.23 4.21
CA HIS A 154 5.69 17.45 4.40
C HIS A 154 5.23 17.57 5.86
N PRO A 155 5.26 18.76 6.45
CA PRO A 155 4.87 18.97 7.85
C PRO A 155 3.35 18.94 8.08
N ASN A 156 2.58 19.13 7.03
CA ASN A 156 1.13 19.26 7.04
C ASN A 156 0.50 18.53 5.84
N ALA A 157 -0.82 18.51 5.77
CA ALA A 157 -1.58 17.85 4.72
C ALA A 157 -1.93 18.77 3.53
N ASP A 158 -1.20 19.85 3.34
CA ASP A 158 -1.40 20.78 2.23
C ASP A 158 -0.91 20.19 0.90
N ILE A 159 -1.87 19.63 0.14
CA ILE A 159 -1.58 19.03 -1.17
C ILE A 159 -1.30 20.12 -2.22
N PHE A 160 -1.85 21.32 -2.07
CA PHE A 160 -1.59 22.44 -2.96
C PHE A 160 -0.13 22.91 -2.85
N GLU A 161 0.36 23.12 -1.62
CA GLU A 161 1.78 23.41 -1.39
C GLU A 161 2.68 22.33 -1.99
N ALA A 162 2.35 21.05 -1.74
CA ALA A 162 3.10 19.94 -2.29
C ALA A 162 3.14 19.96 -3.83
N ALA A 163 2.03 20.33 -4.48
CA ALA A 163 1.98 20.47 -5.93
C ALA A 163 2.85 21.64 -6.42
N CYS A 164 2.74 22.82 -5.81
CA CYS A 164 3.57 23.97 -6.12
C CYS A 164 5.07 23.66 -5.99
N ARG A 165 5.46 22.83 -5.02
CA ARG A 165 6.87 22.46 -4.79
C ARG A 165 7.37 21.31 -5.66
N THR A 166 6.51 20.38 -6.09
CA THR A 166 7.02 19.09 -6.61
C THR A 166 6.33 18.58 -7.87
N TYR A 167 5.25 19.21 -8.35
CA TYR A 167 4.56 18.76 -9.55
C TYR A 167 5.45 18.82 -10.79
N GLY A 168 5.35 17.82 -11.65
CA GLY A 168 6.15 17.72 -12.87
C GLY A 168 7.60 17.31 -12.67
N ILE A 169 8.12 17.29 -11.43
CA ILE A 169 9.51 16.89 -11.17
C ILE A 169 9.65 15.37 -11.31
N PRO A 170 10.55 14.87 -12.17
CA PRO A 170 10.80 13.44 -12.31
C PRO A 170 11.55 12.89 -11.09
N ARG A 171 11.21 11.65 -10.70
CA ARG A 171 11.91 10.91 -9.64
C ARG A 171 12.18 9.48 -10.10
N GLY A 172 13.38 9.21 -10.57
CA GLY A 172 13.72 7.92 -11.15
C GLY A 172 12.85 7.61 -12.37
N ARG A 173 12.06 6.54 -12.31
CA ARG A 173 11.09 6.18 -13.36
C ARG A 173 9.68 6.75 -13.14
N GLY A 174 9.47 7.53 -12.09
CA GLY A 174 8.18 8.09 -11.71
C GLY A 174 8.24 9.60 -11.52
N ARG A 175 7.29 10.14 -10.74
CA ARG A 175 7.14 11.55 -10.42
C ARG A 175 7.38 11.78 -8.93
N LEU A 176 7.90 12.95 -8.58
CA LEU A 176 8.05 13.35 -7.18
C LEU A 176 6.66 13.61 -6.55
N PHE A 177 5.77 14.28 -7.29
CA PHE A 177 4.35 14.39 -6.95
C PHE A 177 3.60 13.17 -7.53
N PRO A 178 3.15 12.22 -6.69
CA PRO A 178 2.60 10.95 -7.15
C PRO A 178 1.16 11.07 -7.66
N LEU A 179 0.74 10.16 -8.54
CA LEU A 179 -0.61 10.15 -9.13
C LEU A 179 -1.76 10.14 -8.12
N PRO A 180 -1.69 9.44 -6.98
CA PRO A 180 -2.70 9.57 -5.93
C PRO A 180 -2.97 11.01 -5.51
N LEU A 181 -1.93 11.79 -5.27
CA LEU A 181 -2.07 13.20 -4.88
C LEU A 181 -2.64 14.07 -6.01
N THR A 182 -2.36 13.72 -7.28
CA THR A 182 -2.97 14.37 -8.44
C THR A 182 -4.48 14.20 -8.44
N LEU A 183 -4.98 12.97 -8.15
CA LEU A 183 -6.41 12.70 -8.07
C LEU A 183 -7.07 13.38 -6.86
N TYR A 184 -6.39 13.45 -5.70
CA TYR A 184 -6.92 14.16 -4.53
C TYR A 184 -7.00 15.66 -4.77
N LEU A 185 -5.94 16.26 -5.35
CA LEU A 185 -5.96 17.70 -5.67
C LEU A 185 -7.03 18.02 -6.73
N TYR A 186 -7.19 17.15 -7.73
CA TYR A 186 -8.27 17.29 -8.72
C TYR A 186 -9.65 17.23 -8.08
N ALA A 187 -9.89 16.27 -7.18
CA ALA A 187 -11.14 16.17 -6.42
C ALA A 187 -11.44 17.46 -5.63
N VAL A 188 -10.40 18.04 -5.02
CA VAL A 188 -10.51 19.32 -4.31
C VAL A 188 -10.83 20.47 -5.27
N VAL A 189 -10.14 20.58 -6.41
CA VAL A 189 -10.41 21.63 -7.40
C VAL A 189 -11.85 21.51 -7.92
N LEU A 190 -12.33 20.31 -8.23
CA LEU A 190 -13.72 20.09 -8.64
C LEU A 190 -14.72 20.58 -7.59
N HIS A 191 -14.51 20.20 -6.32
CA HIS A 191 -15.35 20.66 -5.22
C HIS A 191 -15.36 22.20 -5.11
N ARG A 192 -14.17 22.80 -5.13
CA ARG A 192 -14.03 24.26 -5.06
C ARG A 192 -14.74 24.98 -6.20
N LEU A 193 -14.74 24.39 -7.39
CA LEU A 193 -15.39 24.97 -8.58
C LEU A 193 -16.90 24.78 -8.60
N ARG A 194 -17.44 23.77 -7.93
CA ARG A 194 -18.85 23.37 -8.06
C ARG A 194 -19.61 23.31 -6.72
N ASP A 195 -18.95 23.56 -5.60
CA ASP A 195 -19.53 23.48 -4.25
C ASP A 195 -20.37 22.20 -4.05
N THR A 196 -19.73 21.04 -4.19
CA THR A 196 -20.39 19.74 -4.19
C THR A 196 -20.87 19.36 -2.80
N ALA A 197 -22.08 18.78 -2.70
CA ALA A 197 -22.63 18.26 -1.45
C ALA A 197 -21.78 17.08 -0.93
N ASP A 198 -21.79 16.86 0.39
CA ASP A 198 -21.16 15.72 1.07
C ASP A 198 -19.70 15.48 0.66
N PHE A 199 -18.96 16.54 0.34
CA PHE A 199 -17.61 16.44 -0.21
C PHE A 199 -16.69 15.57 0.64
N GLN A 200 -16.74 15.70 1.97
CA GLN A 200 -15.86 14.94 2.85
C GLN A 200 -16.07 13.43 2.73
N ARG A 201 -17.31 13.00 2.62
CA ARG A 201 -17.66 11.60 2.37
C ARG A 201 -17.20 11.13 0.99
N ARG A 202 -17.43 11.94 -0.05
CA ARG A 202 -17.01 11.63 -1.43
C ARG A 202 -15.49 11.59 -1.56
N LEU A 203 -14.80 12.50 -0.89
CA LEU A 203 -13.34 12.52 -0.83
C LEU A 203 -12.79 11.25 -0.15
N ARG A 204 -13.44 10.75 0.91
CA ARG A 204 -13.08 9.51 1.58
C ARG A 204 -13.22 8.30 0.63
N ILE A 205 -14.29 8.25 -0.14
CA ILE A 205 -14.49 7.22 -1.17
C ILE A 205 -13.37 7.29 -2.23
N VAL A 206 -13.06 8.48 -2.74
CA VAL A 206 -11.94 8.66 -3.68
C VAL A 206 -10.63 8.15 -3.08
N ARG A 207 -10.34 8.49 -1.81
CA ARG A 207 -9.15 8.02 -1.12
C ARG A 207 -9.10 6.49 -1.03
N ASN A 208 -10.19 5.83 -0.62
CA ASN A 208 -10.27 4.38 -0.49
C ASN A 208 -10.02 3.69 -1.84
N LEU A 209 -10.65 4.19 -2.90
CA LEU A 209 -10.49 3.67 -4.26
C LEU A 209 -9.08 3.86 -4.79
N VAL A 210 -8.48 5.03 -4.59
CA VAL A 210 -7.11 5.35 -5.01
C VAL A 210 -6.08 4.48 -4.28
N GLU A 211 -6.20 4.32 -2.96
CA GLU A 211 -5.30 3.47 -2.17
C GLU A 211 -5.36 2.00 -2.63
N ALA A 212 -6.57 1.49 -2.90
CA ALA A 212 -6.76 0.12 -3.37
C ALA A 212 -6.31 -0.10 -4.82
N SER A 213 -6.24 0.97 -5.63
CA SER A 213 -5.93 0.91 -7.07
C SER A 213 -4.47 1.24 -7.39
N SER A 214 -3.54 1.06 -6.43
CA SER A 214 -2.13 1.41 -6.63
C SER A 214 -1.47 0.67 -7.81
N ASN A 215 -1.97 -0.50 -8.18
CA ASN A 215 -1.50 -1.28 -9.33
C ASN A 215 -2.12 -0.82 -10.65
N GLU A 216 -3.29 -0.24 -10.63
CA GLU A 216 -4.05 0.25 -11.79
C GLU A 216 -3.65 1.66 -12.18
N LEU A 217 -3.15 2.46 -11.22
CA LEU A 217 -2.75 3.85 -11.44
C LEU A 217 -1.53 3.95 -12.36
N ARG A 218 -1.78 4.39 -13.61
CA ARG A 218 -0.79 4.63 -14.66
C ARG A 218 -1.13 5.92 -15.38
N LEU A 219 -0.11 6.60 -15.91
CA LEU A 219 -0.28 7.86 -16.64
C LEU A 219 -1.25 7.74 -17.81
N GLU A 220 -1.18 6.62 -18.52
CA GLU A 220 -2.00 6.36 -19.70
C GLU A 220 -3.49 6.17 -19.36
N ARG A 221 -3.80 5.89 -18.12
CA ARG A 221 -5.18 5.70 -17.63
C ARG A 221 -5.74 6.91 -16.90
N MET A 222 -4.95 7.97 -16.72
CA MET A 222 -5.39 9.17 -16.02
C MET A 222 -6.64 9.81 -16.63
N PRO A 223 -6.83 9.87 -17.95
CA PRO A 223 -8.06 10.38 -18.54
C PRO A 223 -9.33 9.75 -17.96
N VAL A 224 -9.36 8.42 -17.85
CA VAL A 224 -10.54 7.71 -17.32
C VAL A 224 -10.64 7.86 -15.80
N PHE A 225 -9.53 7.83 -15.07
CA PHE A 225 -9.54 8.08 -13.62
C PHE A 225 -10.10 9.47 -13.28
N LEU A 226 -9.80 10.50 -14.06
CA LEU A 226 -10.34 11.84 -13.85
C LEU A 226 -11.86 11.87 -14.07
N GLN A 227 -12.35 11.21 -15.11
CA GLN A 227 -13.80 11.11 -15.36
C GLN A 227 -14.52 10.39 -14.21
N GLU A 228 -13.99 9.28 -13.75
CA GLU A 228 -14.55 8.53 -12.61
C GLU A 228 -14.49 9.36 -11.30
N VAL A 229 -13.39 10.08 -11.03
CA VAL A 229 -13.30 11.00 -9.88
C VAL A 229 -14.31 12.12 -10.00
N GLU A 230 -14.54 12.70 -11.17
CA GLU A 230 -15.58 13.70 -11.38
C GLU A 230 -16.98 13.13 -11.11
N GLY A 231 -17.27 11.91 -11.60
CA GLY A 231 -18.51 11.18 -11.31
C GLY A 231 -18.74 11.03 -9.80
N ILE A 232 -17.73 10.62 -9.05
CA ILE A 232 -17.81 10.47 -7.60
C ILE A 232 -18.01 11.83 -6.92
N VAL A 233 -17.14 12.81 -7.22
CA VAL A 233 -17.10 14.08 -6.48
C VAL A 233 -18.31 14.96 -6.80
N VAL A 234 -18.72 15.03 -8.06
CA VAL A 234 -19.79 15.92 -8.49
C VAL A 234 -21.17 15.27 -8.37
N HIS A 235 -21.27 13.98 -8.75
CA HIS A 235 -22.55 13.29 -8.83
C HIS A 235 -22.78 12.28 -7.70
N GLY A 236 -21.74 11.87 -6.98
CA GLY A 236 -21.82 10.80 -5.96
C GLY A 236 -22.04 9.42 -6.59
N ASP A 237 -21.68 9.27 -7.86
CA ASP A 237 -21.86 8.03 -8.61
C ASP A 237 -20.79 7.01 -8.28
N LEU A 238 -21.21 5.76 -8.06
CA LEU A 238 -20.34 4.59 -7.88
C LEU A 238 -20.67 3.48 -8.88
N ASP A 239 -21.61 3.68 -9.79
CA ASP A 239 -22.12 2.60 -10.63
C ASP A 239 -21.33 2.44 -11.93
N GLU A 240 -20.71 3.52 -12.42
CA GLU A 240 -19.95 3.55 -13.67
C GLU A 240 -18.43 3.67 -13.42
N LEU A 241 -17.89 2.89 -12.47
CA LEU A 241 -16.47 2.89 -12.11
C LEU A 241 -15.80 1.62 -12.59
N ASP A 242 -15.18 1.66 -13.78
CA ASP A 242 -14.55 0.49 -14.40
C ASP A 242 -13.01 0.47 -14.26
N THR A 243 -12.41 1.62 -13.93
CA THR A 243 -10.96 1.81 -13.90
C THR A 243 -10.35 1.54 -12.54
N PHE A 244 -11.06 1.90 -11.48
CA PHE A 244 -10.66 1.60 -10.11
C PHE A 244 -10.71 0.10 -9.81
N ASN A 245 -10.06 -0.31 -8.72
CA ASN A 245 -10.10 -1.69 -8.24
C ASN A 245 -11.54 -2.13 -7.96
N GLN A 246 -12.04 -3.09 -8.75
CA GLN A 246 -13.46 -3.48 -8.71
C GLN A 246 -13.88 -4.11 -7.40
N ALA A 247 -12.96 -4.74 -6.67
CA ALA A 247 -13.25 -5.28 -5.34
C ALA A 247 -13.52 -4.15 -4.34
N GLN A 248 -12.75 -3.05 -4.42
CA GLN A 248 -12.97 -1.88 -3.59
C GLN A 248 -14.23 -1.11 -3.99
N VAL A 249 -14.51 -0.98 -5.30
CA VAL A 249 -15.77 -0.37 -5.78
C VAL A 249 -16.98 -1.11 -5.20
N ALA A 250 -16.98 -2.44 -5.26
CA ALA A 250 -18.06 -3.25 -4.68
C ALA A 250 -18.16 -3.05 -3.16
N GLU A 251 -17.02 -2.93 -2.47
CA GLU A 251 -16.99 -2.67 -1.02
C GLU A 251 -17.56 -1.28 -0.68
N GLU A 252 -17.21 -0.23 -1.44
CA GLU A 252 -17.75 1.11 -1.23
C GLU A 252 -19.29 1.17 -1.41
N ARG A 253 -19.82 0.39 -2.36
CA ARG A 253 -21.28 0.24 -2.50
C ARG A 253 -21.92 -0.42 -1.28
N LEU A 254 -21.28 -1.46 -0.71
CA LEU A 254 -21.75 -2.10 0.53
C LEU A 254 -21.70 -1.16 1.72
N LYS A 255 -20.61 -0.40 1.90
CA LYS A 255 -20.48 0.60 2.97
C LYS A 255 -21.53 1.71 2.82
N ARG A 256 -21.78 2.17 1.60
CA ARG A 256 -22.83 3.16 1.32
C ARG A 256 -24.21 2.65 1.71
N ALA A 257 -24.54 1.39 1.37
CA ALA A 257 -25.80 0.77 1.76
C ALA A 257 -25.89 0.61 3.29
N LEU A 258 -24.82 0.14 3.93
CA LEU A 258 -24.77 0.00 5.40
C LEU A 258 -25.05 1.34 6.10
N LEU A 259 -24.39 2.42 5.69
CA LEU A 259 -24.58 3.74 6.30
C LEU A 259 -25.93 4.39 5.98
N ALA A 260 -26.60 3.97 4.90
CA ALA A 260 -27.95 4.43 4.60
C ALA A 260 -28.98 3.88 5.59
N ASP A 261 -28.76 2.64 6.05
CA ASP A 261 -29.64 1.97 7.01
C ASP A 261 -29.20 2.18 8.47
N HIS A 262 -27.90 2.42 8.70
CA HIS A 262 -27.25 2.49 10.01
C HIS A 262 -26.29 3.68 10.10
N ALA A 263 -26.83 4.89 10.17
CA ALA A 263 -26.03 6.13 10.20
C ALA A 263 -25.11 6.22 11.45
N GLU A 264 -25.49 5.58 12.55
CA GLU A 264 -24.71 5.51 13.79
C GLU A 264 -23.35 4.79 13.61
N LEU A 265 -23.20 4.01 12.55
CA LEU A 265 -21.95 3.29 12.24
C LEU A 265 -20.93 4.15 11.49
N GLU A 266 -21.26 5.39 11.12
CA GLU A 266 -20.39 6.24 10.31
C GLU A 266 -19.03 6.48 10.99
N THR A 267 -19.03 6.88 12.26
CA THR A 267 -17.79 7.17 13.01
C THR A 267 -16.89 5.93 13.15
N PRO A 268 -17.35 4.77 13.65
CA PRO A 268 -16.51 3.59 13.77
C PRO A 268 -16.05 3.04 12.40
N LEU A 269 -16.86 3.17 11.34
CA LEU A 269 -16.49 2.78 10.00
C LEU A 269 -15.34 3.66 9.48
N TYR A 270 -15.44 4.97 9.61
CA TYR A 270 -14.39 5.90 9.18
C TYR A 270 -13.11 5.74 9.97
N GLN A 271 -13.18 5.46 11.26
CA GLN A 271 -12.01 5.15 12.09
C GLN A 271 -11.29 3.88 11.60
N LEU A 272 -12.04 2.82 11.25
CA LEU A 272 -11.46 1.62 10.64
C LEU A 272 -10.82 1.93 9.27
N GLU A 273 -11.48 2.69 8.41
CA GLU A 273 -10.91 3.09 7.11
C GLU A 273 -9.62 3.89 7.26
N ASP A 274 -9.49 4.70 8.31
CA ASP A 274 -8.29 5.49 8.59
C ASP A 274 -7.18 4.69 9.27
N HIS A 275 -7.47 3.46 9.72
CA HIS A 275 -6.48 2.61 10.36
C HIS A 275 -5.31 2.29 9.40
N PRO A 276 -4.03 2.41 9.85
CA PRO A 276 -2.85 2.23 8.98
C PRO A 276 -2.75 0.88 8.28
N LEU A 277 -3.35 -0.17 8.87
CA LEU A 277 -3.37 -1.51 8.27
C LEU A 277 -4.46 -1.66 7.20
N LEU A 278 -5.58 -0.96 7.32
CA LEU A 278 -6.74 -1.14 6.46
C LEU A 278 -6.75 -0.18 5.29
N LYS A 279 -6.39 1.10 5.50
CA LYS A 279 -6.29 2.13 4.44
C LYS A 279 -7.51 2.16 3.51
N GLY A 280 -8.68 2.15 4.11
CA GLY A 280 -9.94 2.20 3.40
C GLY A 280 -10.55 0.85 3.04
N SER A 281 -9.80 -0.27 3.04
CA SER A 281 -10.36 -1.59 2.75
C SER A 281 -10.78 -2.32 4.02
N LEU A 282 -12.04 -2.75 4.06
CA LEU A 282 -12.62 -3.57 5.12
C LEU A 282 -12.88 -5.02 4.65
N ALA A 283 -12.10 -5.51 3.67
CA ALA A 283 -12.32 -6.82 3.07
C ALA A 283 -12.29 -7.98 4.08
N ALA A 284 -11.38 -7.89 5.06
CA ALA A 284 -11.28 -8.87 6.16
C ALA A 284 -12.15 -8.54 7.37
N PHE A 285 -12.89 -7.43 7.36
CA PHE A 285 -13.76 -7.02 8.46
C PHE A 285 -15.22 -7.33 8.16
N ASP A 286 -15.97 -7.80 9.16
CA ASP A 286 -17.39 -8.06 9.00
C ASP A 286 -18.20 -6.79 9.15
N LEU A 287 -19.15 -6.60 8.22
CA LEU A 287 -20.04 -5.42 8.18
C LEU A 287 -21.41 -5.72 8.81
N GLU A 288 -21.49 -6.70 9.72
CA GLU A 288 -22.71 -7.03 10.46
C GLU A 288 -23.04 -5.93 11.47
N PRO A 289 -24.17 -5.21 11.32
CA PRO A 289 -24.45 -3.98 12.08
C PRO A 289 -24.45 -4.19 13.61
N GLU A 290 -25.05 -5.28 14.07
CA GLU A 290 -25.28 -5.56 15.49
C GLU A 290 -23.99 -5.70 16.29
N ARG A 291 -22.87 -6.09 15.65
CA ARG A 291 -21.57 -6.31 16.28
C ARG A 291 -20.49 -5.35 15.81
N PHE A 292 -20.84 -4.44 14.90
CA PHE A 292 -19.87 -3.61 14.19
C PHE A 292 -19.06 -2.73 15.15
N ILE A 293 -19.75 -2.04 16.09
CA ILE A 293 -19.12 -1.10 17.01
C ILE A 293 -18.14 -1.83 17.95
N ASP A 294 -18.59 -2.93 18.56
CA ASP A 294 -17.78 -3.70 19.50
C ASP A 294 -16.55 -4.31 18.80
N ARG A 295 -16.75 -4.89 17.63
CA ARG A 295 -15.64 -5.43 16.81
C ARG A 295 -14.68 -4.35 16.33
N ALA A 296 -15.16 -3.15 16.01
CA ALA A 296 -14.30 -2.02 15.63
C ALA A 296 -13.44 -1.56 16.81
N SER A 297 -14.03 -1.44 17.99
CA SER A 297 -13.32 -1.11 19.23
C SER A 297 -12.26 -2.18 19.55
N ALA A 298 -12.63 -3.45 19.53
CA ALA A 298 -11.71 -4.56 19.75
C ALA A 298 -10.58 -4.60 18.73
N PHE A 299 -10.86 -4.34 17.43
CA PHE A 299 -9.85 -4.27 16.39
C PHE A 299 -8.81 -3.19 16.66
N HIS A 300 -9.27 -1.98 16.99
CA HIS A 300 -8.37 -0.89 17.36
C HIS A 300 -7.50 -1.23 18.58
N GLY A 301 -8.08 -1.87 19.60
CA GLY A 301 -7.33 -2.30 20.77
C GLY A 301 -6.27 -3.36 20.46
N VAL A 302 -6.63 -4.38 19.67
CA VAL A 302 -5.73 -5.48 19.29
C VAL A 302 -4.57 -5.01 18.42
N PHE A 303 -4.82 -4.10 17.50
CA PHE A 303 -3.82 -3.58 16.56
C PHE A 303 -3.20 -2.23 16.97
N ALA A 304 -3.49 -1.74 18.17
CA ALA A 304 -2.92 -0.49 18.69
C ALA A 304 -1.40 -0.55 18.86
N ASP A 305 -0.89 -1.72 19.26
CA ASP A 305 0.52 -1.91 19.60
C ASP A 305 1.07 -3.16 18.90
N PRO A 306 2.15 -3.04 18.10
CA PRO A 306 2.84 -4.18 17.52
C PRO A 306 3.33 -5.22 18.55
N GLU A 307 3.52 -4.84 19.82
CA GLU A 307 3.85 -5.79 20.88
C GLU A 307 2.77 -6.86 21.09
N ASN A 308 1.52 -6.58 20.71
CA ASN A 308 0.42 -7.55 20.76
C ASN A 308 0.52 -8.62 19.68
N TYR A 309 1.28 -8.40 18.59
CA TYR A 309 1.26 -9.28 17.42
C TYR A 309 1.68 -10.71 17.69
N VAL A 310 2.54 -10.94 18.66
CA VAL A 310 2.93 -12.30 19.08
C VAL A 310 1.74 -13.04 19.68
N ALA A 311 1.03 -12.41 20.59
CA ALA A 311 -0.18 -12.95 21.22
C ALA A 311 -1.33 -13.06 20.21
N LEU A 312 -1.52 -12.03 19.38
CA LEU A 312 -2.53 -11.98 18.34
C LEU A 312 -2.42 -13.14 17.35
N THR A 313 -1.22 -13.44 16.84
CA THR A 313 -1.01 -14.56 15.93
C THR A 313 -1.35 -15.90 16.59
N ALA A 314 -1.10 -16.05 17.87
CA ALA A 314 -1.47 -17.24 18.64
C ALA A 314 -2.99 -17.35 18.83
N ALA A 315 -3.64 -16.27 19.26
CA ALA A 315 -5.07 -16.22 19.48
C ALA A 315 -5.87 -16.47 18.20
N LEU A 316 -5.46 -15.84 17.07
CA LEU A 316 -6.07 -16.11 15.76
C LEU A 316 -5.93 -17.57 15.34
N LEU A 317 -4.75 -18.19 15.53
CA LEU A 317 -4.56 -19.61 15.26
C LEU A 317 -5.35 -20.51 16.21
N ALA A 318 -5.56 -20.10 17.45
CA ALA A 318 -6.43 -20.78 18.39
C ALA A 318 -7.90 -20.72 17.94
N THR A 319 -8.37 -19.56 17.52
CA THR A 319 -9.73 -19.38 16.99
C THR A 319 -9.94 -20.17 15.70
N GLY A 320 -9.02 -20.10 14.73
CA GLY A 320 -9.15 -20.82 13.48
C GLY A 320 -7.88 -20.85 12.63
N ASP A 321 -7.91 -21.59 11.54
CA ASP A 321 -6.86 -21.53 10.51
C ASP A 321 -7.10 -20.32 9.61
N TYR A 322 -6.58 -19.17 10.01
CA TYR A 322 -6.68 -17.92 9.25
C TYR A 322 -5.60 -17.77 8.19
N SER A 323 -4.73 -18.77 8.01
CA SER A 323 -3.63 -18.69 7.07
C SER A 323 -4.10 -18.48 5.64
N ARG A 324 -3.44 -17.53 4.95
CA ARG A 324 -3.68 -17.30 3.52
C ARG A 324 -2.70 -18.11 2.69
N LYS A 325 -3.21 -19.04 1.89
CA LYS A 325 -2.39 -19.80 0.96
C LYS A 325 -1.90 -18.89 -0.18
N LEU A 326 -0.59 -18.73 -0.32
CA LEU A 326 0.02 -17.95 -1.40
C LEU A 326 0.23 -18.79 -2.66
N ASN A 327 0.71 -20.02 -2.48
CA ASN A 327 0.88 -21.03 -3.55
C ASN A 327 0.96 -22.42 -2.93
N HIS A 328 1.38 -23.42 -3.71
CA HIS A 328 1.51 -24.79 -3.25
C HIS A 328 2.53 -25.01 -2.12
N ARG A 329 3.47 -24.09 -1.92
CA ARG A 329 4.56 -24.20 -0.92
C ARG A 329 4.46 -23.22 0.22
N PHE A 330 3.81 -22.07 0.02
CA PHE A 330 3.83 -20.96 0.96
C PHE A 330 2.44 -20.57 1.40
N PHE A 331 2.34 -20.26 2.69
CA PHE A 331 1.19 -19.60 3.29
C PHE A 331 1.65 -18.36 4.09
N GLN A 332 0.72 -17.49 4.37
CA GLN A 332 0.93 -16.23 5.07
C GLN A 332 0.10 -16.20 6.34
N LEU A 333 0.75 -15.80 7.40
CA LEU A 333 0.18 -15.31 8.65
C LEU A 333 0.53 -13.83 8.80
N GLY A 334 0.05 -13.16 9.84
CA GLY A 334 0.57 -11.85 10.23
C GLY A 334 2.02 -11.94 10.71
N SER A 335 2.73 -10.83 10.69
CA SER A 335 4.06 -10.71 11.28
C SER A 335 3.96 -10.35 12.75
N ILE A 336 4.92 -10.79 13.55
CA ILE A 336 5.01 -10.43 14.98
C ILE A 336 5.64 -9.05 15.24
N SER A 337 6.17 -8.38 14.20
CA SER A 337 6.94 -7.14 14.35
C SER A 337 6.70 -6.10 13.26
N ARG A 338 5.87 -6.41 12.23
CA ARG A 338 5.74 -5.55 11.05
C ARG A 338 4.30 -5.46 10.58
N ASP A 339 3.87 -4.25 10.25
CA ASP A 339 2.52 -3.95 9.75
C ASP A 339 2.28 -4.42 8.31
N ALA A 340 3.31 -4.39 7.47
CA ALA A 340 3.13 -4.67 6.06
C ALA A 340 2.55 -6.08 5.76
N PRO A 341 2.99 -7.17 6.41
CA PRO A 341 2.35 -8.48 6.26
C PRO A 341 0.90 -8.53 6.75
N TRP A 342 0.57 -7.81 7.82
CA TRP A 342 -0.82 -7.69 8.29
C TRP A 342 -1.68 -6.97 7.28
N ARG A 343 -1.21 -5.83 6.74
CA ARG A 343 -1.93 -5.12 5.69
C ARG A 343 -2.17 -6.02 4.47
N GLU A 344 -1.14 -6.70 3.98
CA GLU A 344 -1.28 -7.64 2.86
C GLU A 344 -2.29 -8.75 3.18
N LEU A 345 -2.31 -9.26 4.40
CA LEU A 345 -3.23 -10.30 4.85
C LEU A 345 -4.68 -9.80 4.93
N LEU A 346 -4.89 -8.58 5.45
CA LEU A 346 -6.23 -8.03 5.72
C LEU A 346 -6.87 -7.33 4.52
N THR A 347 -6.07 -6.87 3.53
CA THR A 347 -6.57 -6.06 2.41
C THR A 347 -6.14 -6.55 1.04
N GLY A 348 -5.29 -7.57 0.96
CA GLY A 348 -4.63 -7.97 -0.30
C GLY A 348 -5.50 -8.79 -1.26
N LEU A 349 -6.74 -9.10 -0.93
CA LEU A 349 -7.68 -9.85 -1.76
C LEU A 349 -9.07 -9.22 -1.73
N ALA A 350 -9.88 -9.55 -2.73
CA ALA A 350 -11.29 -9.18 -2.75
C ALA A 350 -12.06 -9.83 -1.59
N ARG A 351 -13.13 -9.17 -1.14
CA ARG A 351 -13.92 -9.53 0.03
C ARG A 351 -14.46 -10.98 -0.01
N ASP A 352 -14.86 -11.48 -1.17
CA ASP A 352 -15.32 -12.86 -1.36
C ASP A 352 -14.25 -13.90 -1.03
N LYS A 353 -12.98 -13.60 -1.35
CA LYS A 353 -11.81 -14.44 -1.06
C LYS A 353 -11.29 -14.30 0.37
N MET A 354 -11.81 -13.34 1.12
CA MET A 354 -11.44 -13.06 2.50
C MET A 354 -12.43 -13.67 3.53
N ALA A 355 -13.42 -14.43 3.10
CA ALA A 355 -14.46 -14.98 3.97
C ALA A 355 -13.90 -15.75 5.18
N ASN A 356 -12.90 -16.61 4.97
CA ASN A 356 -12.30 -17.39 6.05
C ASN A 356 -11.64 -16.51 7.12
N ILE A 357 -10.77 -15.58 6.70
CA ILE A 357 -10.09 -14.69 7.66
C ILE A 357 -11.10 -13.74 8.33
N ARG A 358 -12.12 -13.27 7.61
CA ARG A 358 -13.16 -12.41 8.15
C ARG A 358 -13.94 -13.10 9.27
N THR A 359 -14.34 -14.36 9.06
CA THR A 359 -15.02 -15.16 10.08
C THR A 359 -14.15 -15.34 11.32
N ILE A 360 -12.90 -15.80 11.15
CA ILE A 360 -11.99 -16.06 12.28
C ILE A 360 -11.62 -14.77 13.03
N LEU A 361 -11.38 -13.68 12.28
CA LEU A 361 -11.12 -12.38 12.89
C LEU A 361 -12.35 -11.89 13.69
N GLY A 362 -13.54 -11.97 13.10
CA GLY A 362 -14.78 -11.62 13.79
C GLY A 362 -15.01 -12.44 15.07
N GLU A 363 -14.82 -13.75 15.01
CA GLU A 363 -14.92 -14.64 16.17
C GLU A 363 -13.87 -14.32 17.26
N LEU A 364 -12.66 -13.91 16.88
CA LEU A 364 -11.66 -13.46 17.85
C LEU A 364 -12.09 -12.13 18.47
N LEU A 365 -12.50 -11.16 17.67
CA LEU A 365 -12.90 -9.83 18.15
C LEU A 365 -14.11 -9.91 19.10
N ASP A 366 -15.04 -10.86 18.86
CA ASP A 366 -16.16 -11.11 19.77
C ASP A 366 -15.75 -11.67 21.15
N GLN A 367 -14.54 -12.23 21.27
CA GLN A 367 -13.98 -12.72 22.52
C GLN A 367 -13.21 -11.65 23.29
N ILE A 368 -12.82 -10.58 22.62
CA ILE A 368 -12.16 -9.43 23.25
C ILE A 368 -13.24 -8.51 23.82
N ASN A 369 -13.15 -8.20 25.08
CA ASN A 369 -14.09 -7.34 25.75
C ASN A 369 -13.41 -6.12 26.39
N GLU A 370 -14.21 -5.13 26.75
CA GLU A 370 -13.78 -3.93 27.49
C GLU A 370 -13.56 -4.26 28.98
N SER A 371 -12.74 -5.28 29.26
CA SER A 371 -12.35 -5.59 30.63
C SER A 371 -11.19 -4.71 31.06
N GLU A 372 -10.95 -4.64 32.40
CA GLU A 372 -9.74 -3.99 32.95
C GLU A 372 -8.44 -4.76 32.60
N GLN A 373 -8.56 -5.96 32.03
CA GLN A 373 -7.41 -6.77 31.64
C GLN A 373 -6.78 -6.21 30.36
N PRO A 374 -5.44 -6.11 30.31
CA PRO A 374 -4.73 -5.74 29.10
C PRO A 374 -5.11 -6.64 27.92
N ILE A 375 -5.21 -6.09 26.72
CA ILE A 375 -5.55 -6.83 25.48
C ILE A 375 -4.62 -8.03 25.28
N ARG A 376 -3.34 -7.86 25.56
CA ARG A 376 -2.36 -8.94 25.45
C ARG A 376 -2.70 -10.14 26.33
N ASP A 377 -3.10 -9.88 27.58
CA ASP A 377 -3.46 -10.93 28.54
C ASP A 377 -4.72 -11.68 28.10
N GLN A 378 -5.70 -10.97 27.50
CA GLN A 378 -6.89 -11.59 26.91
C GLN A 378 -6.52 -12.50 25.73
N LEU A 379 -5.65 -12.06 24.82
CA LEU A 379 -5.16 -12.85 23.68
C LEU A 379 -4.38 -14.09 24.14
N ASP A 380 -3.51 -13.93 25.14
CA ASP A 380 -2.74 -15.04 25.73
C ASP A 380 -3.65 -16.04 26.45
N ALA A 381 -4.72 -15.58 27.12
CA ALA A 381 -5.71 -16.45 27.77
C ALA A 381 -6.47 -17.30 26.74
N ILE A 382 -6.92 -16.71 25.62
CA ILE A 382 -7.58 -17.44 24.50
C ILE A 382 -6.66 -18.54 23.97
N ALA A 383 -5.41 -18.21 23.70
CA ALA A 383 -4.43 -19.17 23.18
C ALA A 383 -4.13 -20.30 24.19
N SER A 384 -3.97 -19.95 25.46
CA SER A 384 -3.66 -20.90 26.54
C SER A 384 -4.81 -21.86 26.83
N GLN A 385 -6.04 -21.37 26.85
CA GLN A 385 -7.23 -22.20 27.03
C GLN A 385 -7.36 -23.21 25.88
N TRP A 386 -7.22 -22.74 24.64
CA TRP A 386 -7.27 -23.61 23.47
C TRP A 386 -6.19 -24.69 23.47
N LEU A 387 -4.94 -24.36 23.88
CA LEU A 387 -3.86 -25.34 24.02
C LEU A 387 -4.19 -26.42 25.07
N THR A 388 -4.73 -26.01 26.22
CA THR A 388 -5.13 -26.92 27.29
C THR A 388 -6.17 -27.91 26.80
N ASP A 389 -7.17 -27.44 26.07
CA ASP A 389 -8.23 -28.29 25.52
C ASP A 389 -7.70 -29.27 24.47
N ARG A 390 -6.78 -28.81 23.61
CA ARG A 390 -6.13 -29.65 22.58
C ARG A 390 -5.25 -30.74 23.19
N GLU A 391 -4.47 -30.38 24.20
CA GLU A 391 -3.61 -31.35 24.92
C GLU A 391 -4.44 -32.39 25.65
N ALA A 392 -5.54 -31.99 26.29
CA ALA A 392 -6.47 -32.90 26.93
C ALA A 392 -7.12 -33.89 25.95
N GLN A 393 -7.35 -33.46 24.70
CA GLN A 393 -7.89 -34.30 23.62
C GLN A 393 -6.81 -35.10 22.88
N GLY A 394 -5.53 -34.88 23.16
CA GLY A 394 -4.41 -35.51 22.47
C GLY A 394 -4.26 -35.07 21.00
N ILE A 395 -4.75 -33.88 20.63
CA ILE A 395 -4.70 -33.36 19.28
C ILE A 395 -3.46 -32.48 19.10
N TYR A 396 -2.57 -32.94 18.22
CA TYR A 396 -1.31 -32.25 17.91
C TYR A 396 -1.17 -32.10 16.39
N ASP A 397 -1.50 -30.91 15.87
CA ASP A 397 -1.29 -30.52 14.48
C ASP A 397 -0.33 -29.32 14.41
N TRP A 398 -0.08 -28.83 13.17
CA TRP A 398 0.79 -27.70 12.97
C TRP A 398 0.35 -26.43 13.74
N ARG A 399 -0.96 -26.20 13.88
CA ARG A 399 -1.49 -25.07 14.65
C ARG A 399 -1.12 -25.17 16.11
N THR A 400 -1.25 -26.38 16.71
CA THR A 400 -0.87 -26.64 18.09
C THR A 400 0.59 -26.26 18.37
N TYR A 401 1.49 -26.63 17.46
CA TYR A 401 2.90 -26.27 17.62
C TYR A 401 3.16 -24.78 17.40
N PHE A 402 2.49 -24.17 16.42
CA PHE A 402 2.61 -22.72 16.18
C PHE A 402 2.09 -21.89 17.36
N VAL A 403 1.00 -22.29 17.99
CA VAL A 403 0.47 -21.60 19.18
C VAL A 403 1.38 -21.84 20.38
N LYS A 404 1.80 -23.09 20.64
CA LYS A 404 2.61 -23.49 21.78
C LYS A 404 4.01 -22.86 21.78
N TYR A 405 4.64 -22.74 20.61
CA TYR A 405 6.00 -22.27 20.48
C TYR A 405 6.08 -20.93 19.72
N PRO A 406 6.16 -19.79 20.41
CA PRO A 406 6.26 -18.46 19.78
C PRO A 406 7.37 -18.37 18.74
N ALA A 407 8.51 -19.04 18.97
CA ALA A 407 9.63 -19.10 18.04
C ALA A 407 9.25 -19.59 16.63
N MET A 408 8.16 -20.36 16.47
CA MET A 408 7.67 -20.80 15.17
C MET A 408 6.94 -19.69 14.41
N ARG A 409 6.57 -18.60 15.07
CA ARG A 409 5.84 -17.46 14.47
C ARG A 409 6.72 -16.21 14.29
N GLU A 410 7.99 -16.25 14.65
CA GLU A 410 8.91 -15.09 14.64
C GLU A 410 9.32 -14.57 13.25
N GLY A 411 8.72 -15.07 12.18
CA GLY A 411 9.04 -14.61 10.82
C GLY A 411 8.58 -13.18 10.57
N GLU A 412 9.51 -12.24 10.41
CA GLU A 412 9.21 -10.84 10.09
C GLU A 412 8.38 -10.68 8.81
N SER A 413 8.56 -11.56 7.83
CA SER A 413 7.80 -11.50 6.57
C SER A 413 6.35 -11.99 6.71
N GLY A 414 5.99 -12.66 7.82
CA GLY A 414 4.72 -13.34 7.98
C GLY A 414 4.47 -14.49 7.00
N ARG A 415 5.47 -14.89 6.21
CA ARG A 415 5.35 -15.93 5.18
C ARG A 415 6.10 -17.19 5.59
N TYR A 416 5.41 -18.32 5.50
CA TYR A 416 5.90 -19.62 5.96
C TYR A 416 5.84 -20.65 4.85
N ALA A 417 6.79 -21.60 4.85
CA ALA A 417 6.73 -22.77 3.99
C ALA A 417 5.80 -23.82 4.60
N GLY A 418 4.96 -24.40 3.78
CA GLY A 418 4.05 -25.47 4.15
C GLY A 418 4.56 -26.84 3.71
N TRP A 419 3.61 -27.76 3.53
CA TRP A 419 3.86 -29.14 3.16
C TRP A 419 4.61 -29.28 1.83
N ASP A 420 5.66 -30.12 1.82
CA ASP A 420 6.36 -30.58 0.62
C ASP A 420 5.96 -32.03 0.35
N GLY A 421 5.33 -32.27 -0.81
CA GLY A 421 4.87 -33.60 -1.21
C GLY A 421 5.97 -34.66 -1.32
N LYS A 422 7.24 -34.25 -1.46
CA LYS A 422 8.39 -35.13 -1.52
C LYS A 422 8.91 -35.57 -0.16
N LEU A 423 8.74 -34.69 0.85
CA LEU A 423 9.21 -34.93 2.22
C LEU A 423 8.16 -35.62 3.09
N GLY A 424 6.89 -35.59 2.69
CA GLY A 424 5.83 -36.35 3.30
C GLY A 424 5.29 -35.85 4.65
N TYR A 425 5.69 -34.69 5.15
CA TYR A 425 5.17 -34.09 6.36
C TYR A 425 5.11 -32.56 6.26
N LEU A 426 4.27 -31.98 7.07
CA LEU A 426 4.12 -30.53 7.16
C LEU A 426 5.28 -29.93 7.92
N VAL A 427 6.25 -29.37 7.22
CA VAL A 427 7.34 -28.59 7.80
C VAL A 427 7.03 -27.12 7.56
N CYS A 428 6.78 -26.39 8.63
CA CYS A 428 6.59 -24.95 8.56
C CYS A 428 7.93 -24.27 8.79
N MET A 429 8.40 -23.53 7.80
CA MET A 429 9.67 -22.80 7.85
C MET A 429 9.41 -21.31 7.73
N LEU A 430 10.10 -20.51 8.53
CA LEU A 430 10.03 -19.07 8.48
C LEU A 430 10.71 -18.55 7.20
N ARG A 431 9.96 -17.81 6.39
CA ARG A 431 10.52 -17.10 5.24
C ARG A 431 10.83 -15.67 5.65
N GLY A 432 12.05 -15.21 5.41
CA GLY A 432 12.51 -13.86 5.73
C GLY A 432 13.60 -13.85 6.76
N GLU A 433 13.62 -14.79 7.70
CA GLU A 433 14.79 -15.06 8.52
C GLU A 433 15.66 -16.09 7.81
N ARG A 434 16.81 -15.65 7.34
CA ARG A 434 17.75 -16.49 6.60
C ARG A 434 18.97 -16.77 7.43
N VAL A 435 19.32 -18.04 7.52
CA VAL A 435 20.64 -18.46 7.95
C VAL A 435 21.42 -18.80 6.68
N SER A 436 22.46 -18.05 6.38
CA SER A 436 23.28 -18.24 5.16
C SER A 436 22.45 -18.25 3.86
N GLY A 437 21.47 -17.37 3.73
CA GLY A 437 20.59 -17.28 2.56
C GLY A 437 19.41 -18.26 2.55
N TYR A 438 19.32 -19.18 3.50
CA TYR A 438 18.26 -20.19 3.58
C TYR A 438 17.23 -19.86 4.66
N TYR A 439 16.11 -20.60 4.66
CA TYR A 439 15.09 -20.46 5.67
C TYR A 439 15.55 -21.04 7.00
N ARG A 440 15.21 -20.40 8.10
CA ARG A 440 15.43 -20.92 9.44
C ARG A 440 14.42 -22.06 9.68
N ASP A 441 14.91 -23.21 10.20
CA ASP A 441 14.06 -24.31 10.63
C ASP A 441 13.48 -23.99 12.01
N PRO A 442 12.15 -23.83 12.15
CA PRO A 442 11.52 -23.45 13.42
C PRO A 442 11.66 -24.54 14.50
N TYR A 443 11.78 -25.81 14.13
CA TYR A 443 11.98 -26.88 15.10
C TYR A 443 13.37 -26.81 15.71
N LEU A 444 14.39 -26.58 14.89
CA LEU A 444 15.75 -26.40 15.38
C LEU A 444 15.86 -25.14 16.23
N LEU A 445 15.18 -24.07 15.87
CA LEU A 445 15.14 -22.85 16.67
C LEU A 445 14.46 -23.09 18.05
N ALA A 446 13.35 -23.83 18.07
CA ALA A 446 12.67 -24.19 19.30
C ALA A 446 13.56 -25.08 20.21
N ILE A 447 14.22 -26.09 19.64
CA ILE A 447 15.17 -26.93 20.35
C ILE A 447 16.34 -26.12 20.92
N HIS A 448 16.89 -25.24 20.12
CA HIS A 448 18.01 -24.37 20.52
C HIS A 448 17.62 -23.46 21.70
N ARG A 449 16.40 -22.90 21.71
CA ARG A 449 15.93 -22.01 22.79
C ARG A 449 15.50 -22.75 24.06
N LEU A 450 15.03 -23.98 23.92
CA LEU A 450 14.59 -24.80 25.05
C LEU A 450 15.72 -25.61 25.71
N SER A 451 16.79 -25.82 25.01
CA SER A 451 18.00 -26.47 25.51
C SER A 451 19.08 -25.42 25.68
N ASP A 452 19.70 -25.32 26.87
CA ASP A 452 20.89 -24.48 27.13
C ASP A 452 22.11 -24.90 26.31
N VAL A 453 21.93 -25.71 25.27
CA VAL A 453 22.98 -26.19 24.36
C VAL A 453 23.58 -25.04 23.55
N GLY A 454 22.89 -23.90 23.43
CA GLY A 454 23.38 -22.73 22.72
C GLY A 454 24.64 -22.12 23.30
N ASP A 455 24.77 -22.08 24.61
CA ASP A 455 25.92 -21.48 25.29
C ASP A 455 27.17 -22.36 25.26
N ALA A 456 27.00 -23.67 25.02
CA ALA A 456 28.10 -24.61 24.94
C ALA A 456 28.75 -24.72 23.54
N VAL A 457 28.08 -24.23 22.51
CA VAL A 457 28.54 -24.34 21.10
C VAL A 457 28.77 -22.95 20.51
N GLY A 458 29.37 -22.05 21.26
CA GLY A 458 29.70 -20.67 20.87
C GLY A 458 29.06 -20.24 19.54
N ASP A 459 28.21 -19.26 19.59
CA ASP A 459 27.43 -18.78 18.44
C ASP A 459 26.66 -19.90 17.72
N GLY A 460 25.48 -20.22 18.28
CA GLY A 460 24.51 -21.11 17.64
C GLY A 460 24.24 -20.75 16.18
N PRO A 461 23.27 -21.36 15.48
CA PRO A 461 23.10 -21.29 14.04
C PRO A 461 23.08 -19.89 13.40
N GLN A 462 23.49 -18.90 14.15
CA GLN A 462 23.71 -17.56 13.65
C GLN A 462 24.92 -17.49 12.76
N ALA A 463 25.85 -18.31 12.86
CA ALA A 463 27.01 -17.71 12.27
C ALA A 463 27.77 -18.65 11.44
N VAL A 464 27.43 -18.63 10.28
CA VAL A 464 28.42 -18.23 9.30
C VAL A 464 27.83 -17.02 8.61
N GLU A 465 28.00 -15.83 9.18
CA GLU A 465 28.15 -14.66 8.37
C GLU A 465 29.28 -14.98 7.40
N HIS A 466 28.94 -15.42 6.21
CA HIS A 466 29.84 -15.22 5.11
C HIS A 466 29.99 -13.70 5.03
N ALA A 467 31.17 -13.23 5.46
CA ALA A 467 31.64 -11.93 5.05
C ALA A 467 31.30 -11.78 3.57
N PRO A 468 30.67 -10.67 3.15
CA PRO A 468 30.39 -10.45 1.74
C PRO A 468 31.69 -10.71 1.02
N ASP A 469 31.64 -11.57 -0.01
CA ASP A 469 32.76 -11.80 -0.89
C ASP A 469 33.34 -10.44 -1.25
N ARG A 470 34.42 -10.07 -0.61
CA ARG A 470 35.23 -8.95 -1.04
C ARG A 470 35.90 -9.46 -2.32
N HIS A 471 35.23 -9.24 -3.44
CA HIS A 471 35.95 -9.21 -4.69
C HIS A 471 37.14 -8.28 -4.48
N PRO A 472 38.37 -8.74 -4.73
CA PRO A 472 39.53 -7.89 -4.68
C PRO A 472 39.27 -6.74 -5.64
N ARG A 473 39.25 -5.52 -5.14
CA ARG A 473 39.23 -4.31 -5.97
C ARG A 473 40.48 -4.42 -6.83
N SER A 474 40.27 -4.72 -8.12
CA SER A 474 41.29 -4.52 -9.13
C SER A 474 41.66 -3.04 -9.12
N GLU A 475 42.92 -2.77 -8.89
CA GLU A 475 43.54 -1.46 -9.05
C GLU A 475 43.22 -0.88 -10.43
N PRO A 476 43.12 0.44 -10.59
CA PRO A 476 42.80 1.06 -11.86
C PRO A 476 44.01 0.91 -12.82
N ALA A 477 43.86 0.04 -13.80
CA ALA A 477 44.79 -0.03 -14.92
C ALA A 477 44.61 1.20 -15.82
N HIS A 478 45.74 1.71 -16.22
CA HIS A 478 45.96 2.85 -17.09
C HIS A 478 45.03 2.93 -18.29
N ARG A 479 44.53 4.15 -18.50
CA ARG A 479 43.82 4.64 -19.67
C ARG A 479 44.61 4.40 -20.94
N VAL A 480 44.09 3.58 -21.85
CA VAL A 480 44.50 3.52 -23.25
C VAL A 480 43.25 3.81 -24.08
N GLU A 481 43.33 4.85 -24.90
CA GLU A 481 42.29 5.25 -25.83
C GLU A 481 42.10 4.21 -26.94
N PRO A 482 40.86 3.99 -27.43
CA PRO A 482 40.61 3.07 -28.53
C PRO A 482 40.68 3.78 -29.88
N PRO A 483 41.06 3.08 -30.97
CA PRO A 483 40.81 3.55 -32.32
C PRO A 483 39.37 3.24 -32.78
N ALA A 484 38.84 4.16 -33.58
CA ALA A 484 37.55 4.06 -34.21
C ALA A 484 37.50 2.97 -35.29
N THR A 485 36.41 2.26 -35.39
CA THR A 485 35.62 2.00 -36.63
C THR A 485 34.71 0.77 -36.47
N GLY A 486 33.44 0.91 -36.84
CA GLY A 486 32.77 -0.04 -37.74
C GLY A 486 31.74 -1.01 -37.11
N GLU A 487 30.51 -0.76 -37.45
CA GLU A 487 29.42 -1.72 -37.63
C GLU A 487 28.62 -2.21 -36.41
N GLN A 488 27.40 -1.71 -36.32
CA GLN A 488 26.27 -2.27 -35.55
C GLN A 488 25.78 -3.58 -36.17
N PRO A 489 25.39 -4.56 -35.39
CA PRO A 489 24.34 -5.49 -35.78
C PRO A 489 23.04 -5.17 -35.06
N ARG A 490 21.98 -5.22 -35.84
CA ARG A 490 20.58 -5.03 -35.48
C ARG A 490 20.14 -5.99 -34.37
N ALA A 491 19.45 -5.44 -33.37
CA ALA A 491 18.67 -6.21 -32.40
C ALA A 491 17.53 -6.95 -33.10
N ARG A 492 17.32 -8.21 -32.74
CA ARG A 492 16.08 -8.95 -32.95
C ARG A 492 15.22 -8.82 -31.69
N PRO A 493 13.90 -8.62 -31.82
CA PRO A 493 12.98 -8.72 -30.71
C PRO A 493 12.65 -10.20 -30.51
N ASP A 494 12.62 -10.66 -29.28
CA ASP A 494 11.94 -11.81 -28.72
C ASP A 494 12.82 -12.46 -27.63
N ASP A 495 12.78 -11.88 -26.44
CA ASP A 495 13.06 -12.58 -25.19
C ASP A 495 12.15 -12.01 -24.09
N GLU A 496 10.85 -12.35 -24.21
CA GLU A 496 9.91 -12.26 -23.10
C GLU A 496 10.18 -13.37 -22.07
N LEU A 497 10.60 -12.90 -20.89
CA LEU A 497 10.20 -13.40 -19.58
C LEU A 497 9.89 -14.91 -19.46
N ARG A 498 10.89 -15.71 -19.24
CA ARG A 498 10.77 -16.90 -18.39
C ARG A 498 11.36 -16.57 -17.02
N ALA A 499 10.47 -16.31 -16.06
CA ALA A 499 10.81 -16.48 -14.66
C ALA A 499 11.07 -17.98 -14.44
N GLU A 500 12.33 -18.37 -14.45
CA GLU A 500 12.75 -19.71 -14.10
C GLU A 500 12.36 -19.97 -12.64
N ASP A 501 11.51 -20.98 -12.45
CA ASP A 501 11.28 -21.64 -11.19
C ASP A 501 12.62 -22.17 -10.67
N ALA A 502 13.25 -21.40 -9.78
CA ALA A 502 14.45 -21.86 -9.11
C ALA A 502 14.09 -23.09 -8.25
N GLU A 503 14.43 -24.27 -8.72
CA GLU A 503 14.38 -25.48 -7.90
C GLU A 503 15.18 -25.25 -6.60
N PRO A 504 14.65 -25.67 -5.44
CA PRO A 504 15.39 -25.59 -4.18
C PRO A 504 16.65 -26.47 -4.32
N ASP A 505 17.76 -25.81 -4.13
CA ASP A 505 19.11 -26.32 -4.32
C ASP A 505 19.32 -27.69 -3.64
N ARG A 506 20.01 -28.60 -4.35
CA ARG A 506 20.45 -29.91 -3.88
C ARG A 506 21.16 -29.85 -2.52
N ALA A 507 21.82 -28.73 -2.21
CA ALA A 507 22.50 -28.51 -0.94
C ALA A 507 21.53 -28.38 0.25
N GLY A 508 20.34 -27.78 0.07
CA GLY A 508 19.30 -27.69 1.12
C GLY A 508 18.74 -29.06 1.47
N ARG A 509 18.56 -29.95 0.48
CA ARG A 509 18.10 -31.34 0.69
C ARG A 509 19.10 -32.20 1.44
N LEU A 510 20.39 -32.05 1.11
CA LEU A 510 21.47 -32.77 1.80
C LEU A 510 21.66 -32.31 3.25
N ARG A 511 21.35 -31.05 3.55
CA ARG A 511 21.43 -30.53 4.93
C ARG A 511 20.28 -31.03 5.79
N LEU A 512 19.04 -31.08 5.26
CA LEU A 512 17.91 -31.67 5.99
C LEU A 512 18.16 -33.16 6.33
N GLN A 513 18.68 -33.94 5.37
CA GLN A 513 19.05 -35.33 5.60
C GLN A 513 20.17 -35.49 6.65
N ARG A 514 21.18 -34.62 6.62
CA ARG A 514 22.27 -34.65 7.63
C ARG A 514 21.79 -34.24 9.01
N HIS A 515 20.81 -33.33 9.11
CA HIS A 515 20.21 -32.96 10.39
C HIS A 515 19.35 -34.08 10.96
N GLN A 516 18.58 -34.78 10.13
CA GLN A 516 17.84 -35.97 10.55
C GLN A 516 18.75 -37.08 11.06
N GLN A 517 19.90 -37.28 10.41
CA GLN A 517 20.92 -38.24 10.87
C GLN A 517 21.59 -37.81 12.18
N ARG A 518 21.80 -36.51 12.42
CA ARG A 518 22.37 -36.01 13.69
C ARG A 518 21.40 -36.15 14.87
N LEU A 519 20.09 -35.99 14.65
CA LEU A 519 19.07 -36.23 15.69
C LEU A 519 18.98 -37.69 16.11
N GLN A 520 19.40 -38.64 15.25
CA GLN A 520 19.47 -40.07 15.59
C GLN A 520 20.70 -40.44 16.42
N VAL A 521 21.68 -39.56 16.57
CA VAL A 521 22.98 -39.82 17.24
C VAL A 521 23.05 -39.16 18.63
N LEU A 522 22.00 -38.52 19.13
CA LEU A 522 21.98 -37.97 20.49
C LEU A 522 21.90 -39.08 21.55
N PRO A 523 22.60 -38.92 22.70
CA PRO A 523 22.60 -39.94 23.76
C PRO A 523 21.18 -40.20 24.28
N PRO A 524 20.87 -41.45 24.69
CA PRO A 524 19.51 -41.85 25.05
C PRO A 524 18.82 -41.04 26.17
N GLY A 525 19.57 -40.34 26.99
CA GLY A 525 19.03 -39.53 28.12
C GLY A 525 18.53 -38.13 27.71
N VAL A 526 19.06 -37.57 26.65
CA VAL A 526 18.68 -36.24 26.12
C VAL A 526 17.63 -36.36 25.04
N ALA A 527 17.70 -37.43 24.22
CA ALA A 527 16.77 -37.68 23.14
C ALA A 527 15.36 -38.04 23.64
N GLY A 528 15.23 -38.70 24.79
CA GLY A 528 13.93 -39.15 25.34
C GLY A 528 12.99 -37.99 25.73
N GLY A 529 13.51 -36.97 26.39
CA GLY A 529 12.71 -35.83 26.85
C GLY A 529 12.32 -34.89 25.71
N VAL A 530 13.22 -34.67 24.78
CA VAL A 530 13.00 -33.75 23.65
C VAL A 530 12.18 -34.44 22.54
N ALA A 531 12.41 -35.74 22.32
CA ALA A 531 11.65 -36.52 21.34
C ALA A 531 10.17 -36.72 21.75
N GLN A 532 9.89 -36.82 23.06
CA GLN A 532 8.50 -36.87 23.53
C GLN A 532 7.75 -35.55 23.39
N GLN A 533 8.45 -34.41 23.46
CA GLN A 533 7.84 -33.09 23.28
C GLN A 533 7.75 -32.64 21.81
N LEU A 534 8.58 -33.21 20.93
CA LEU A 534 8.66 -32.78 19.52
C LEU A 534 8.29 -33.85 18.51
N ALA A 535 7.99 -35.09 18.95
CA ALA A 535 7.52 -36.13 18.05
C ALA A 535 6.10 -35.79 17.58
N ALA A 536 5.99 -35.17 16.44
CA ALA A 536 4.73 -35.11 15.73
C ALA A 536 4.26 -36.55 15.49
N PRO A 537 3.00 -36.88 15.73
CA PRO A 537 2.49 -38.20 15.38
C PRO A 537 2.76 -38.41 13.90
N ARG A 538 3.41 -39.50 13.56
CA ARG A 538 3.50 -39.99 12.18
C ARG A 538 2.07 -40.04 11.67
N CYS A 539 1.75 -39.26 10.67
CA CYS A 539 0.49 -39.36 9.95
C CYS A 539 0.41 -40.81 9.41
N GLY A 540 -0.24 -41.67 10.17
CA GLY A 540 -0.45 -43.04 9.80
C GLY A 540 -1.22 -43.05 8.49
N ARG A 541 -0.75 -43.80 7.51
CA ARG A 541 -1.54 -44.20 6.37
C ARG A 541 -2.58 -45.21 6.89
N ASP A 542 -3.69 -44.73 7.41
CA ASP A 542 -4.86 -45.56 7.54
C ASP A 542 -5.44 -45.72 6.13
N ARG A 543 -5.20 -46.91 5.59
CA ARG A 543 -6.01 -47.48 4.52
C ARG A 543 -7.43 -47.61 5.06
N VAL A 544 -8.28 -46.67 4.72
CA VAL A 544 -9.72 -46.88 4.83
C VAL A 544 -10.09 -47.87 3.71
N SER A 545 -10.17 -49.15 4.10
CA SER A 545 -10.84 -50.18 3.34
C SER A 545 -12.32 -49.83 3.23
N GLY A 546 -12.86 -49.92 2.04
CA GLY A 546 -14.20 -49.52 1.67
C GLY A 546 -15.29 -50.14 2.54
N VAL A 547 -16.25 -49.31 2.83
CA VAL A 547 -17.63 -49.75 3.05
C VAL A 547 -18.48 -48.86 2.14
N GLU A 548 -18.82 -49.43 0.99
CA GLU A 548 -19.97 -49.03 0.20
C GLU A 548 -21.21 -49.08 1.09
N ARG A 549 -21.88 -47.94 1.28
CA ARG A 549 -23.30 -47.91 1.64
C ARG A 549 -24.04 -47.10 0.60
N ASP A 550 -24.78 -47.83 -0.23
CA ASP A 550 -25.92 -47.40 -1.00
C ASP A 550 -26.80 -46.44 -0.16
N VAL A 551 -26.99 -45.22 -0.63
CA VAL A 551 -28.10 -44.39 -0.23
C VAL A 551 -28.80 -43.89 -1.48
N GLY A 552 -29.98 -44.42 -1.66
CA GLY A 552 -30.86 -44.17 -2.79
C GLY A 552 -31.25 -42.70 -2.94
N LEU A 553 -31.29 -42.30 -4.20
CA LEU A 553 -31.92 -41.07 -4.69
C LEU A 553 -33.42 -41.07 -4.39
N VAL A 554 -33.90 -40.10 -3.61
CA VAL A 554 -35.29 -39.67 -3.63
C VAL A 554 -35.32 -38.24 -4.17
N ARG A 555 -35.94 -38.08 -5.33
CA ARG A 555 -36.37 -36.75 -5.85
C ARG A 555 -37.71 -36.38 -5.18
N PRO A 556 -37.92 -35.14 -4.78
CA PRO A 556 -39.25 -34.59 -4.62
C PRO A 556 -39.72 -33.92 -5.91
N GLU A 557 -40.98 -34.05 -6.14
CA GLU A 557 -41.80 -33.30 -7.11
C GLU A 557 -41.86 -31.81 -6.78
#